data_3eafb81f689a764bd41f0e285f02698a
#
_entry.id   3eafb81f689a764bd41f0e285f02698a
#
_cell.length_a   1.000
_cell.length_b   1.000
_cell.length_c   1.000
_cell.angle_alpha   90.00
_cell.angle_beta   90.00
_cell.angle_gamma   90.00
#
_symmetry.space_group_name_H-M   'P 1'
#
loop_
_entity.id
_entity.type
_entity.pdbx_description
1 polymer ?
#
loop_
_entity_poly.entity_id
_entity_poly.type
_entity_poly.pdbx_seq_one_letter_code
_entity_poly.pdbx_strand_id
1 'polypeptide(L)'
;MGRYPSFRSSKRTTLRVVVADVDGTLTDADRRLDPRAVAVVRQLERRGIPVALATGNVLPIALGLYRSLGLSGPIVAENGGLIYHRGRGGEETVERLADRRVALDAFRKLVVAGLPVRRLFTDRWRESEVALEPTVSISSIRRVLGQGPVVVESTGYALHLMEKGRGKLPALERALSYRGLTVAECVVLGDGDNDVEMLRSAGFGVSFASASSRARRAARYVTRAKFAAGFVEGLKASGILD
;
A
#
# COMPACT_ATOMS: atom_id res chain seq x y z
N MET A 1 -2.94 43.19 31.74
CA MET A 1 -2.01 42.79 30.67
C MET A 1 -1.92 41.28 30.62
N GLY A 2 -2.75 40.64 29.82
CA GLY A 2 -2.79 39.19 29.65
C GLY A 2 -1.76 38.77 28.59
N ARG A 3 -0.82 37.90 28.98
CA ARG A 3 0.13 37.29 28.04
C ARG A 3 -0.59 36.17 27.27
N TYR A 4 -0.74 36.34 25.98
CA TYR A 4 -1.16 35.26 25.08
C TYR A 4 -0.05 34.19 25.02
N PRO A 5 -0.38 32.89 25.12
CA PRO A 5 0.61 31.85 24.96
C PRO A 5 1.08 31.83 23.50
N SER A 6 2.39 31.91 23.32
CA SER A 6 3.04 31.79 22.02
C SER A 6 2.69 30.42 21.38
N PHE A 7 2.05 30.45 20.23
CA PHE A 7 1.91 29.27 19.37
C PHE A 7 3.29 28.73 19.08
N ARG A 8 3.60 27.53 19.61
CA ARG A 8 4.79 26.78 19.22
C ARG A 8 4.65 26.50 17.72
N SER A 9 5.58 27.05 16.94
CA SER A 9 5.79 26.70 15.55
C SER A 9 5.97 25.17 15.47
N SER A 10 4.99 24.46 14.93
CA SER A 10 5.14 23.03 14.63
C SER A 10 6.27 22.93 13.62
N LYS A 11 7.38 22.29 13.99
CA LYS A 11 8.45 21.94 13.05
C LYS A 11 7.77 21.24 11.84
N ARG A 12 7.82 21.88 10.67
CA ARG A 12 7.37 21.23 9.43
C ARG A 12 8.19 19.96 9.26
N THR A 13 7.55 18.82 9.35
CA THR A 13 8.21 17.54 9.09
C THR A 13 8.68 17.56 7.65
N THR A 14 9.97 17.36 7.44
CA THR A 14 10.55 17.31 6.09
C THR A 14 10.12 16.00 5.43
N LEU A 15 9.49 16.08 4.27
CA LEU A 15 9.15 14.91 3.47
C LEU A 15 10.43 14.34 2.83
N ARG A 16 10.68 13.06 3.01
CA ARG A 16 11.96 12.41 2.66
C ARG A 16 11.82 11.14 1.83
N VAL A 17 10.63 10.56 1.80
CA VAL A 17 10.34 9.28 1.13
C VAL A 17 9.00 9.39 0.41
N VAL A 18 8.91 8.79 -0.76
CA VAL A 18 7.64 8.56 -1.47
C VAL A 18 7.22 7.11 -1.26
N VAL A 19 5.98 6.88 -0.88
CA VAL A 19 5.37 5.55 -0.79
C VAL A 19 4.24 5.49 -1.80
N ALA A 20 4.32 4.58 -2.75
CA ALA A 20 3.34 4.41 -3.79
C ALA A 20 2.66 3.04 -3.71
N ASP A 21 1.33 3.03 -3.77
CA ASP A 21 0.64 1.84 -4.24
C ASP A 21 0.95 1.62 -5.73
N VAL A 22 0.63 0.45 -6.28
CA VAL A 22 0.96 0.10 -7.66
C VAL A 22 -0.25 0.23 -8.58
N ASP A 23 -1.28 -0.62 -8.37
CA ASP A 23 -2.44 -0.70 -9.25
C ASP A 23 -3.36 0.51 -9.04
N GLY A 24 -3.65 1.26 -10.11
CA GLY A 24 -4.44 2.50 -10.00
C GLY A 24 -3.65 3.74 -9.55
N THR A 25 -2.39 3.56 -9.14
CA THR A 25 -1.47 4.62 -8.69
C THR A 25 -0.33 4.84 -9.68
N LEU A 26 0.50 3.83 -9.94
CA LEU A 26 1.58 3.87 -10.93
C LEU A 26 1.11 3.38 -12.30
N THR A 27 -0.07 2.80 -12.36
CA THR A 27 -0.66 2.23 -13.57
C THR A 27 -1.81 3.09 -14.10
N ASP A 28 -2.23 2.81 -15.33
CA ASP A 28 -3.46 3.30 -15.94
C ASP A 28 -4.70 2.46 -15.53
N ALA A 29 -5.84 2.71 -16.17
CA ALA A 29 -7.08 1.97 -15.94
C ALA A 29 -7.01 0.49 -16.34
N ASP A 30 -6.13 0.14 -17.28
CA ASP A 30 -5.89 -1.22 -17.74
C ASP A 30 -4.79 -1.93 -16.93
N ARG A 31 -4.30 -1.30 -15.84
CA ARG A 31 -3.22 -1.78 -14.96
C ARG A 31 -1.87 -1.91 -15.66
N ARG A 32 -1.65 -1.14 -16.71
CA ARG A 32 -0.35 -1.03 -17.39
C ARG A 32 0.45 0.08 -16.74
N LEU A 33 1.75 -0.14 -16.51
CA LEU A 33 2.65 0.89 -16.02
C LEU A 33 2.63 2.12 -16.95
N ASP A 34 2.35 3.29 -16.39
CA ASP A 34 2.33 4.53 -17.15
C ASP A 34 3.77 5.09 -17.28
N PRO A 35 4.24 5.39 -18.50
CA PRO A 35 5.57 5.93 -18.71
C PRO A 35 5.85 7.22 -17.91
N ARG A 36 4.83 8.04 -17.62
CA ARG A 36 4.95 9.27 -16.82
C ARG A 36 5.33 8.93 -15.37
N ALA A 37 4.65 7.92 -14.77
CA ALA A 37 4.99 7.45 -13.44
C ALA A 37 6.42 6.89 -13.39
N VAL A 38 6.81 6.09 -14.38
CA VAL A 38 8.17 5.55 -14.50
C VAL A 38 9.22 6.67 -14.55
N ALA A 39 8.99 7.69 -15.39
CA ALA A 39 9.91 8.82 -15.53
C ALA A 39 10.10 9.58 -14.21
N VAL A 40 8.98 9.86 -13.51
CA VAL A 40 8.99 10.61 -12.26
C VAL A 40 9.61 9.80 -11.12
N VAL A 41 9.28 8.52 -11.00
CA VAL A 41 9.90 7.62 -10.00
C VAL A 41 11.42 7.60 -10.17
N ARG A 42 11.92 7.42 -11.40
CA ARG A 42 13.35 7.47 -11.70
C ARG A 42 13.97 8.83 -11.43
N GLN A 43 13.24 9.92 -11.61
CA GLN A 43 13.70 11.26 -11.26
C GLN A 43 13.88 11.41 -9.74
N LEU A 44 12.92 10.94 -8.93
CA LEU A 44 13.00 10.96 -7.48
C LEU A 44 14.21 10.16 -6.98
N GLU A 45 14.41 8.94 -7.47
CA GLU A 45 15.54 8.09 -7.09
C GLU A 45 16.90 8.72 -7.45
N ARG A 46 17.02 9.36 -8.63
CA ARG A 46 18.23 10.12 -9.01
C ARG A 46 18.50 11.33 -8.11
N ARG A 47 17.45 11.92 -7.52
CA ARG A 47 17.56 13.02 -6.55
C ARG A 47 17.85 12.52 -5.13
N GLY A 48 18.01 11.21 -4.93
CA GLY A 48 18.22 10.59 -3.62
C GLY A 48 16.97 10.54 -2.75
N ILE A 49 15.78 10.65 -3.36
CA ILE A 49 14.49 10.50 -2.68
C ILE A 49 14.01 9.06 -2.89
N PRO A 50 14.09 8.18 -1.87
CA PRO A 50 13.70 6.80 -2.00
C PRO A 50 12.21 6.66 -2.33
N VAL A 51 11.88 5.73 -3.23
CA VAL A 51 10.50 5.33 -3.51
C VAL A 51 10.27 3.92 -2.99
N ALA A 52 9.32 3.79 -2.07
CA ALA A 52 8.82 2.53 -1.52
C ALA A 52 7.56 2.08 -2.26
N LEU A 53 7.33 0.78 -2.34
CA LEU A 53 6.08 0.21 -2.83
C LEU A 53 5.25 -0.33 -1.66
N ALA A 54 3.92 -0.10 -1.69
CA ALA A 54 2.98 -0.70 -0.75
C ALA A 54 1.79 -1.27 -1.52
N THR A 55 1.81 -2.57 -1.80
CA THR A 55 0.90 -3.21 -2.76
C THR A 55 0.20 -4.46 -2.24
N GLY A 56 -0.98 -4.75 -2.77
CA GLY A 56 -1.65 -6.04 -2.60
C GLY A 56 -1.09 -7.15 -3.51
N ASN A 57 -0.15 -6.84 -4.40
CA ASN A 57 0.49 -7.83 -5.26
C ASN A 57 1.44 -8.74 -4.48
N VAL A 58 1.68 -9.93 -5.05
CA VAL A 58 2.69 -10.88 -4.54
C VAL A 58 4.10 -10.30 -4.64
N LEU A 59 4.96 -10.65 -3.71
CA LEU A 59 6.32 -10.12 -3.64
C LEU A 59 7.13 -10.30 -4.93
N PRO A 60 7.07 -11.43 -5.67
CA PRO A 60 7.81 -11.57 -6.94
C PRO A 60 7.46 -10.52 -7.98
N ILE A 61 6.19 -10.13 -8.11
CA ILE A 61 5.75 -9.07 -9.02
C ILE A 61 6.28 -7.71 -8.55
N ALA A 62 6.10 -7.40 -7.26
CA ALA A 62 6.58 -6.15 -6.67
C ALA A 62 8.11 -6.01 -6.78
N LEU A 63 8.85 -7.09 -6.57
CA LEU A 63 10.32 -7.13 -6.70
C LEU A 63 10.79 -6.93 -8.15
N GLY A 64 10.06 -7.49 -9.11
CA GLY A 64 10.31 -7.24 -10.54
C GLY A 64 10.18 -5.76 -10.89
N LEU A 65 9.10 -5.11 -10.43
CA LEU A 65 8.89 -3.66 -10.59
C LEU A 65 9.97 -2.84 -9.87
N TYR A 66 10.28 -3.18 -8.63
CA TYR A 66 11.31 -2.54 -7.82
C TYR A 66 12.65 -2.48 -8.57
N ARG A 67 13.11 -3.61 -9.10
CA ARG A 67 14.38 -3.69 -9.84
C ARG A 67 14.31 -2.95 -11.18
N SER A 68 13.22 -3.11 -11.92
CA SER A 68 13.06 -2.46 -13.23
C SER A 68 12.94 -0.94 -13.13
N LEU A 69 12.36 -0.42 -12.06
CA LEU A 69 12.25 1.01 -11.79
C LEU A 69 13.50 1.59 -11.12
N GLY A 70 14.38 0.75 -10.56
CA GLY A 70 15.59 1.17 -9.86
C GLY A 70 15.29 1.79 -8.49
N LEU A 71 14.32 1.20 -7.75
CA LEU A 71 13.89 1.73 -6.46
C LEU A 71 14.90 1.42 -5.35
N SER A 72 14.91 2.27 -4.31
CA SER A 72 15.76 2.10 -3.14
C SER A 72 14.98 2.06 -1.82
N GLY A 73 13.68 2.38 -1.84
CA GLY A 73 12.79 2.25 -0.69
C GLY A 73 12.45 0.78 -0.37
N PRO A 74 11.78 0.46 0.73
CA PRO A 74 11.29 -0.89 1.00
C PRO A 74 10.09 -1.26 0.13
N ILE A 75 9.76 -2.57 0.11
CA ILE A 75 8.50 -3.07 -0.44
C ILE A 75 7.65 -3.61 0.72
N VAL A 76 6.41 -3.17 0.78
CA VAL A 76 5.34 -3.79 1.55
C VAL A 76 4.46 -4.53 0.54
N ALA A 77 4.46 -5.85 0.56
CA ALA A 77 3.72 -6.71 -0.35
C ALA A 77 2.59 -7.46 0.36
N GLU A 78 1.67 -8.02 -0.42
CA GLU A 78 0.54 -8.81 0.06
C GLU A 78 -0.22 -8.08 1.17
N ASN A 79 -0.60 -6.81 0.90
CA ASN A 79 -1.34 -5.96 1.84
C ASN A 79 -0.69 -5.82 3.22
N GLY A 80 0.64 -5.95 3.32
CA GLY A 80 1.37 -5.84 4.58
C GLY A 80 1.72 -7.18 5.22
N GLY A 81 1.48 -8.29 4.55
CA GLY A 81 1.91 -9.61 5.02
C GLY A 81 3.40 -9.87 4.88
N LEU A 82 4.06 -9.18 3.95
CA LEU A 82 5.49 -9.28 3.67
C LEU A 82 6.15 -7.91 3.58
N ILE A 83 7.39 -7.84 4.10
CA ILE A 83 8.30 -6.71 3.88
C ILE A 83 9.54 -7.23 3.17
N TYR A 84 9.95 -6.54 2.08
CA TYR A 84 11.28 -6.67 1.53
C TYR A 84 12.03 -5.37 1.76
N HIS A 85 13.26 -5.47 2.21
CA HIS A 85 14.15 -4.33 2.31
C HIS A 85 15.60 -4.72 1.96
N ARG A 86 16.35 -3.73 1.51
CA ARG A 86 17.77 -3.84 1.27
C ARG A 86 18.53 -3.05 2.33
N GLY A 87 19.40 -3.73 3.05
CA GLY A 87 20.23 -3.13 4.08
C GLY A 87 21.35 -2.24 3.51
N ARG A 88 22.05 -1.53 4.38
CA ARG A 88 23.14 -0.61 3.98
C ARG A 88 24.32 -1.33 3.33
N GLY A 89 24.57 -2.58 3.69
CA GLY A 89 25.61 -3.44 3.11
C GLY A 89 25.20 -4.10 1.79
N GLY A 90 23.95 -3.88 1.34
CA GLY A 90 23.42 -4.46 0.11
C GLY A 90 22.71 -5.80 0.31
N GLU A 91 22.66 -6.33 1.54
CA GLU A 91 21.92 -7.54 1.90
C GLU A 91 20.42 -7.36 1.65
N GLU A 92 19.80 -8.36 1.04
CA GLU A 92 18.37 -8.39 0.76
C GLU A 92 17.65 -9.29 1.78
N THR A 93 16.61 -8.77 2.40
CA THR A 93 15.85 -9.47 3.44
C THR A 93 14.36 -9.46 3.13
N VAL A 94 13.72 -10.61 3.34
CA VAL A 94 12.25 -10.74 3.32
C VAL A 94 11.78 -11.12 4.71
N GLU A 95 10.90 -10.30 5.27
CA GLU A 95 10.25 -10.57 6.55
C GLU A 95 8.78 -10.94 6.34
N ARG A 96 8.34 -12.04 6.94
CA ARG A 96 6.91 -12.41 7.01
C ARG A 96 6.31 -11.86 8.30
N LEU A 97 5.24 -11.08 8.14
CA LEU A 97 4.48 -10.51 9.25
C LEU A 97 3.19 -11.28 9.52
N ALA A 98 2.71 -12.09 8.58
CA ALA A 98 1.48 -12.86 8.70
C ALA A 98 1.72 -14.36 8.41
N ASP A 99 0.95 -15.20 9.08
CA ASP A 99 0.96 -16.64 8.82
C ASP A 99 -0.13 -17.01 7.82
N ARG A 100 0.27 -17.42 6.62
CA ARG A 100 -0.65 -17.85 5.57
C ARG A 100 -1.59 -18.98 5.99
N ARG A 101 -1.19 -19.84 6.95
CA ARG A 101 -2.04 -20.93 7.46
C ARG A 101 -3.35 -20.41 7.99
N VAL A 102 -3.36 -19.26 8.67
CA VAL A 102 -4.56 -18.60 9.19
C VAL A 102 -5.55 -18.29 8.07
N ALA A 103 -5.07 -17.74 6.95
CA ALA A 103 -5.88 -17.43 5.76
C ALA A 103 -6.34 -18.70 5.03
N LEU A 104 -5.49 -19.73 4.94
CA LEU A 104 -5.84 -21.02 4.33
C LEU A 104 -6.92 -21.75 5.14
N ASP A 105 -6.88 -21.69 6.46
CA ASP A 105 -7.92 -22.29 7.31
C ASP A 105 -9.27 -21.56 7.14
N ALA A 106 -9.23 -20.23 7.00
CA ALA A 106 -10.43 -19.46 6.65
C ALA A 106 -10.98 -19.86 5.28
N PHE A 107 -10.12 -20.01 4.27
CA PHE A 107 -10.52 -20.47 2.94
C PHE A 107 -11.18 -21.86 3.01
N ARG A 108 -10.60 -22.81 3.74
CA ARG A 108 -11.18 -24.16 3.94
C ARG A 108 -12.59 -24.09 4.56
N LYS A 109 -12.80 -23.21 5.56
CA LYS A 109 -14.12 -22.99 6.18
C LYS A 109 -15.13 -22.49 5.16
N LEU A 110 -14.74 -21.59 4.24
CA LEU A 110 -15.64 -21.12 3.18
C LEU A 110 -16.05 -22.25 2.22
N VAL A 111 -15.08 -23.10 1.83
CA VAL A 111 -15.34 -24.27 0.97
C VAL A 111 -16.28 -25.26 1.65
N VAL A 112 -16.02 -25.61 2.93
CA VAL A 112 -16.86 -26.53 3.72
C VAL A 112 -18.30 -25.96 3.88
N ALA A 113 -18.42 -24.64 4.00
CA ALA A 113 -19.73 -23.97 4.06
C ALA A 113 -20.46 -23.88 2.70
N GLY A 114 -19.89 -24.44 1.62
CA GLY A 114 -20.48 -24.49 0.29
C GLY A 114 -20.43 -23.17 -0.47
N LEU A 115 -19.60 -22.19 -0.06
CA LEU A 115 -19.43 -20.96 -0.84
C LEU A 115 -18.63 -21.25 -2.12
N PRO A 116 -19.05 -20.75 -3.29
CA PRO A 116 -18.36 -20.96 -4.57
C PRO A 116 -17.14 -20.04 -4.72
N VAL A 117 -16.22 -20.13 -3.74
CA VAL A 117 -14.98 -19.33 -3.71
C VAL A 117 -13.91 -19.97 -4.60
N ARG A 118 -13.25 -19.14 -5.39
CA ARG A 118 -12.10 -19.55 -6.22
C ARG A 118 -10.89 -18.68 -5.88
N ARG A 119 -9.72 -19.33 -5.77
CA ARG A 119 -8.46 -18.62 -5.56
C ARG A 119 -8.00 -17.98 -6.87
N LEU A 120 -7.47 -16.77 -6.79
CA LEU A 120 -6.82 -16.11 -7.94
C LEU A 120 -5.67 -16.98 -8.48
N PHE A 121 -5.41 -16.84 -9.78
CA PHE A 121 -4.24 -17.51 -10.40
C PHE A 121 -2.93 -17.17 -9.68
N THR A 122 -2.74 -15.90 -9.28
CA THR A 122 -1.54 -15.42 -8.59
C THR A 122 -1.49 -15.83 -7.12
N ASP A 123 -2.56 -16.40 -6.55
CA ASP A 123 -2.57 -16.86 -5.17
C ASP A 123 -1.53 -17.96 -4.89
N ARG A 124 -1.12 -18.71 -5.92
CA ARG A 124 -0.08 -19.74 -5.82
C ARG A 124 1.29 -19.22 -5.35
N TRP A 125 1.55 -17.94 -5.54
CA TRP A 125 2.80 -17.27 -5.15
C TRP A 125 2.66 -16.43 -3.87
N ARG A 126 1.49 -16.47 -3.18
CA ARG A 126 1.31 -15.76 -1.92
C ARG A 126 1.91 -16.54 -0.77
N GLU A 127 2.46 -15.80 0.18
CA GLU A 127 3.13 -16.34 1.35
C GLU A 127 2.47 -15.95 2.68
N SER A 128 1.52 -14.99 2.68
CA SER A 128 0.96 -14.42 3.90
C SER A 128 -0.56 -14.36 3.95
N GLU A 129 -1.24 -14.39 2.81
CA GLU A 129 -2.70 -14.26 2.69
C GLU A 129 -3.26 -15.22 1.63
N VAL A 130 -4.58 -15.25 1.47
CA VAL A 130 -5.27 -15.93 0.36
C VAL A 130 -6.06 -14.92 -0.45
N ALA A 131 -5.82 -14.87 -1.75
CA ALA A 131 -6.56 -14.00 -2.67
C ALA A 131 -7.59 -14.79 -3.48
N LEU A 132 -8.82 -14.30 -3.50
CA LEU A 132 -9.96 -14.91 -4.16
C LEU A 132 -10.44 -14.06 -5.34
N GLU A 133 -11.04 -14.71 -6.33
CA GLU A 133 -11.83 -14.04 -7.35
C GLU A 133 -13.03 -13.35 -6.69
N PRO A 134 -13.45 -12.16 -7.15
CA PRO A 134 -14.56 -11.41 -6.54
C PRO A 134 -15.94 -11.95 -6.99
N THR A 135 -16.11 -13.26 -6.95
CA THR A 135 -17.35 -13.97 -7.36
C THR A 135 -18.36 -14.11 -6.25
N VAL A 136 -17.96 -13.83 -5.00
CA VAL A 136 -18.80 -13.96 -3.80
C VAL A 136 -18.81 -12.63 -3.04
N SER A 137 -19.94 -12.27 -2.46
CA SER A 137 -20.02 -11.04 -1.67
C SER A 137 -19.19 -11.10 -0.38
N ILE A 138 -18.58 -9.99 0.01
CA ILE A 138 -17.85 -9.87 1.28
C ILE A 138 -18.76 -10.20 2.47
N SER A 139 -20.04 -9.82 2.41
CA SER A 139 -21.02 -10.11 3.47
C SER A 139 -21.26 -11.61 3.65
N SER A 140 -21.29 -12.38 2.57
CA SER A 140 -21.41 -13.84 2.62
C SER A 140 -20.17 -14.48 3.26
N ILE A 141 -18.99 -14.03 2.88
CA ILE A 141 -17.72 -14.48 3.47
C ILE A 141 -17.69 -14.16 4.97
N ARG A 142 -17.99 -12.92 5.35
CA ARG A 142 -18.01 -12.49 6.76
C ARG A 142 -19.02 -13.25 7.59
N ARG A 143 -20.17 -13.61 7.03
CA ARG A 143 -21.18 -14.43 7.72
C ARG A 143 -20.64 -15.81 8.09
N VAL A 144 -19.88 -16.46 7.20
CA VAL A 144 -19.30 -17.79 7.44
C VAL A 144 -18.11 -17.70 8.40
N LEU A 145 -17.24 -16.70 8.25
CA LEU A 145 -16.03 -16.60 9.07
C LEU A 145 -16.31 -16.05 10.47
N GLY A 146 -17.40 -15.28 10.68
CA GLY A 146 -17.74 -14.67 11.95
C GLY A 146 -16.64 -13.77 12.52
N GLN A 147 -16.53 -13.74 13.84
CA GLN A 147 -15.51 -12.99 14.59
C GLN A 147 -14.21 -13.81 14.70
N GLY A 148 -13.63 -14.17 13.55
CA GLY A 148 -12.41 -14.98 13.50
C GLY A 148 -11.11 -14.17 13.46
N PRO A 149 -9.96 -14.88 13.32
CA PRO A 149 -8.64 -14.25 13.20
C PRO A 149 -8.36 -13.66 11.81
N VAL A 150 -9.34 -13.68 10.90
CA VAL A 150 -9.21 -13.23 9.51
C VAL A 150 -10.13 -12.07 9.24
N VAL A 151 -9.62 -11.07 8.53
CA VAL A 151 -10.40 -10.01 7.90
C VAL A 151 -10.50 -10.23 6.40
N VAL A 152 -11.56 -9.68 5.79
CA VAL A 152 -11.76 -9.73 4.34
C VAL A 152 -11.70 -8.31 3.80
N GLU A 153 -10.77 -8.08 2.89
CA GLU A 153 -10.63 -6.80 2.19
C GLU A 153 -10.82 -6.96 0.68
N SER A 154 -11.29 -5.90 0.03
CA SER A 154 -11.42 -5.85 -1.42
C SER A 154 -10.48 -4.81 -2.00
N THR A 155 -9.79 -5.19 -3.06
CA THR A 155 -8.98 -4.27 -3.88
C THR A 155 -9.68 -3.93 -5.20
N GLY A 156 -10.99 -4.21 -5.32
CA GLY A 156 -11.78 -3.98 -6.52
C GLY A 156 -11.75 -5.14 -7.51
N TYR A 157 -10.63 -5.84 -7.65
CA TYR A 157 -10.50 -7.00 -8.55
C TYR A 157 -10.28 -8.34 -7.81
N ALA A 158 -10.00 -8.29 -6.53
CA ALA A 158 -9.78 -9.47 -5.67
C ALA A 158 -10.38 -9.26 -4.28
N LEU A 159 -10.68 -10.38 -3.62
CA LEU A 159 -10.98 -10.42 -2.20
C LEU A 159 -9.81 -11.08 -1.48
N HIS A 160 -9.31 -10.44 -0.44
CA HIS A 160 -8.15 -10.89 0.33
C HIS A 160 -8.57 -11.37 1.70
N LEU A 161 -8.25 -12.64 2.02
CA LEU A 161 -8.38 -13.19 3.37
C LEU A 161 -7.06 -12.95 4.08
N MET A 162 -7.04 -12.02 5.03
CA MET A 162 -5.84 -11.56 5.72
C MET A 162 -5.92 -11.86 7.21
N GLU A 163 -4.80 -12.16 7.84
CA GLU A 163 -4.71 -12.24 9.29
C GLU A 163 -5.08 -10.88 9.91
N LYS A 164 -5.95 -10.90 10.93
CA LYS A 164 -6.43 -9.70 11.62
C LYS A 164 -5.27 -8.93 12.28
N GLY A 165 -5.31 -7.60 12.17
CA GLY A 165 -4.23 -6.73 12.69
C GLY A 165 -3.05 -6.57 11.74
N ARG A 166 -3.11 -7.20 10.56
CA ARG A 166 -2.15 -6.96 9.48
C ARG A 166 -2.73 -5.95 8.50
N GLY A 167 -1.85 -5.22 7.83
CA GLY A 167 -2.25 -4.18 6.85
C GLY A 167 -1.04 -3.42 6.35
N LYS A 168 -1.24 -2.61 5.31
CA LYS A 168 -0.15 -1.85 4.69
C LYS A 168 0.50 -0.88 5.69
N LEU A 169 -0.26 -0.20 6.56
CA LEU A 169 0.30 0.78 7.49
C LEU A 169 1.24 0.15 8.54
N PRO A 170 0.85 -0.87 9.33
CA PRO A 170 1.77 -1.46 10.31
C PRO A 170 3.06 -2.03 9.68
N ALA A 171 2.93 -2.62 8.48
CA ALA A 171 4.08 -3.11 7.74
C ALA A 171 4.99 -1.98 7.24
N LEU A 172 4.40 -0.87 6.76
CA LEU A 172 5.13 0.31 6.32
C LEU A 172 5.90 0.96 7.48
N GLU A 173 5.26 1.14 8.64
CA GLU A 173 5.90 1.68 9.85
C GLU A 173 7.12 0.85 10.23
N ARG A 174 6.97 -0.49 10.24
CA ARG A 174 8.08 -1.40 10.50
C ARG A 174 9.18 -1.30 9.44
N ALA A 175 8.84 -1.28 8.16
CA ALA A 175 9.80 -1.17 7.07
C ALA A 175 10.60 0.15 7.11
N LEU A 176 9.94 1.25 7.45
CA LEU A 176 10.57 2.57 7.59
C LEU A 176 11.49 2.64 8.82
N SER A 177 11.13 1.96 9.92
CA SER A 177 11.93 1.94 11.16
C SER A 177 13.35 1.42 10.95
N TYR A 178 13.57 0.49 10.01
CA TYR A 178 14.91 0.00 9.64
C TYR A 178 15.81 1.08 9.05
N ARG A 179 15.23 2.19 8.62
CA ARG A 179 15.94 3.36 8.07
C ARG A 179 15.89 4.57 8.99
N GLY A 180 15.34 4.43 10.19
CA GLY A 180 15.13 5.52 11.14
C GLY A 180 14.14 6.58 10.61
N LEU A 181 13.16 6.14 9.82
CA LEU A 181 12.12 6.99 9.23
C LEU A 181 10.74 6.66 9.82
N THR A 182 9.83 7.61 9.70
CA THR A 182 8.43 7.49 10.13
C THR A 182 7.49 7.77 8.96
N VAL A 183 6.25 7.33 9.05
CA VAL A 183 5.22 7.61 8.04
C VAL A 183 4.93 9.12 7.92
N ALA A 184 5.13 9.88 9.00
CA ALA A 184 5.00 11.35 8.98
C ALA A 184 6.04 12.04 8.06
N GLU A 185 7.13 11.37 7.71
CA GLU A 185 8.16 11.87 6.75
C GLU A 185 7.89 11.42 5.31
N CYS A 186 6.75 10.77 5.05
CA CYS A 186 6.40 10.23 3.75
C CYS A 186 5.35 11.06 3.01
N VAL A 187 5.52 11.14 1.68
CA VAL A 187 4.41 11.35 0.76
C VAL A 187 3.85 9.98 0.41
N VAL A 188 2.61 9.71 0.77
CA VAL A 188 1.94 8.44 0.48
C VAL A 188 0.88 8.65 -0.59
N LEU A 189 0.92 7.83 -1.64
CA LEU A 189 -0.03 7.88 -2.74
C LEU A 189 -0.73 6.54 -2.89
N GLY A 190 -2.08 6.56 -2.95
CA GLY A 190 -2.89 5.35 -3.05
C GLY A 190 -4.33 5.66 -3.45
N ASP A 191 -5.04 4.63 -3.94
CA ASP A 191 -6.40 4.76 -4.48
C ASP A 191 -7.40 3.78 -3.85
N GLY A 192 -6.93 2.74 -3.18
CA GLY A 192 -7.75 1.67 -2.61
C GLY A 192 -8.21 1.92 -1.18
N ASP A 193 -9.19 1.11 -0.75
CA ASP A 193 -9.62 1.10 0.65
C ASP A 193 -8.53 0.58 1.60
N ASN A 194 -7.66 -0.29 1.11
CA ASN A 194 -6.48 -0.82 1.82
C ASN A 194 -5.36 0.22 2.02
N ASP A 195 -5.46 1.42 1.38
CA ASP A 195 -4.50 2.52 1.54
C ASP A 195 -4.93 3.55 2.58
N VAL A 196 -6.19 3.49 3.03
CA VAL A 196 -6.82 4.52 3.88
C VAL A 196 -5.99 4.86 5.11
N GLU A 197 -5.47 3.86 5.81
CA GLU A 197 -4.69 4.08 7.04
C GLU A 197 -3.34 4.73 6.74
N MET A 198 -2.65 4.30 5.67
CA MET A 198 -1.39 4.93 5.24
C MET A 198 -1.59 6.38 4.83
N LEU A 199 -2.65 6.66 4.02
CA LEU A 199 -2.98 8.01 3.55
C LEU A 199 -3.25 8.97 4.72
N ARG A 200 -3.94 8.49 5.76
CA ARG A 200 -4.28 9.29 6.96
C ARG A 200 -3.06 9.58 7.83
N SER A 201 -2.15 8.61 7.97
CA SER A 201 -0.97 8.69 8.84
C SER A 201 0.22 9.40 8.18
N ALA A 202 0.18 9.61 6.87
CA ALA A 202 1.25 10.23 6.09
C ALA A 202 1.49 11.70 6.45
N GLY A 203 2.75 12.14 6.33
CA GLY A 203 3.06 13.57 6.35
C GLY A 203 2.33 14.34 5.23
N PHE A 204 2.16 13.69 4.08
CA PHE A 204 1.34 14.18 2.98
C PHE A 204 0.67 13.02 2.23
N GLY A 205 -0.58 12.72 2.57
CA GLY A 205 -1.38 11.70 1.90
C GLY A 205 -2.04 12.25 0.63
N VAL A 206 -1.91 11.54 -0.48
CA VAL A 206 -2.46 11.88 -1.78
C VAL A 206 -3.35 10.76 -2.29
N SER A 207 -4.53 11.10 -2.76
CA SER A 207 -5.41 10.19 -3.49
C SER A 207 -5.88 10.83 -4.80
N PHE A 208 -6.56 10.06 -5.64
CA PHE A 208 -6.85 10.45 -7.02
C PHE A 208 -8.34 10.62 -7.27
N ALA A 209 -8.70 11.35 -8.33
CA ALA A 209 -10.09 11.46 -8.77
C ALA A 209 -10.73 10.09 -9.10
N SER A 210 -9.93 9.09 -9.48
CA SER A 210 -10.36 7.70 -9.74
C SER A 210 -10.46 6.84 -8.49
N ALA A 211 -9.92 7.27 -7.35
CA ALA A 211 -9.81 6.49 -6.13
C ALA A 211 -11.17 6.23 -5.45
N SER A 212 -11.18 5.25 -4.55
CA SER A 212 -12.33 4.95 -3.71
C SER A 212 -12.75 6.18 -2.89
N SER A 213 -14.03 6.27 -2.55
CA SER A 213 -14.53 7.38 -1.73
C SER A 213 -13.89 7.42 -0.34
N ARG A 214 -13.46 6.27 0.20
CA ARG A 214 -12.77 6.17 1.49
C ARG A 214 -11.33 6.69 1.40
N ALA A 215 -10.59 6.30 0.35
CA ALA A 215 -9.23 6.78 0.10
C ALA A 215 -9.22 8.31 -0.10
N ARG A 216 -10.15 8.85 -0.91
CA ARG A 216 -10.25 10.29 -1.11
C ARG A 216 -10.54 11.08 0.17
N ARG A 217 -11.39 10.55 1.07
CA ARG A 217 -11.66 11.20 2.37
C ARG A 217 -10.49 11.10 3.36
N ALA A 218 -9.62 10.11 3.21
CA ALA A 218 -8.47 9.91 4.07
C ALA A 218 -7.26 10.77 3.66
N ALA A 219 -7.17 11.11 2.38
CA ALA A 219 -6.06 11.87 1.83
C ALA A 219 -6.12 13.35 2.22
N ARG A 220 -4.93 13.95 2.42
CA ARG A 220 -4.78 15.40 2.58
C ARG A 220 -5.00 16.16 1.28
N TYR A 221 -4.65 15.54 0.14
CA TYR A 221 -4.82 16.11 -1.19
C TYR A 221 -5.46 15.10 -2.13
N VAL A 222 -6.50 15.51 -2.84
CA VAL A 222 -7.14 14.70 -3.88
C VAL A 222 -6.87 15.36 -5.22
N THR A 223 -6.21 14.65 -6.12
CA THR A 223 -5.84 15.17 -7.44
C THR A 223 -7.05 15.32 -8.35
N ARG A 224 -6.97 16.22 -9.32
CA ARG A 224 -7.96 16.36 -10.40
C ARG A 224 -7.77 15.27 -11.45
N ALA A 225 -6.53 14.90 -11.69
CA ALA A 225 -6.18 13.84 -12.61
C ALA A 225 -6.40 12.45 -11.96
N LYS A 226 -6.57 11.43 -12.81
CA LYS A 226 -6.77 10.03 -12.43
C LYS A 226 -5.46 9.27 -12.59
N PHE A 227 -5.32 8.15 -11.86
CA PHE A 227 -4.22 7.20 -12.05
C PHE A 227 -2.84 7.87 -12.01
N ALA A 228 -1.90 7.40 -12.82
CA ALA A 228 -0.53 7.91 -12.89
C ALA A 228 -0.40 9.41 -13.22
N ALA A 229 -1.35 10.01 -13.94
CA ALA A 229 -1.36 11.47 -14.10
C ALA A 229 -1.62 12.18 -12.76
N GLY A 230 -2.50 11.61 -11.94
CA GLY A 230 -2.72 12.06 -10.56
C GLY A 230 -1.50 11.83 -9.66
N PHE A 231 -0.77 10.74 -9.85
CA PHE A 231 0.49 10.50 -9.15
C PHE A 231 1.48 11.65 -9.34
N VAL A 232 1.68 12.08 -10.58
CA VAL A 232 2.56 13.23 -10.90
C VAL A 232 2.03 14.54 -10.29
N GLU A 233 0.73 14.82 -10.42
CA GLU A 233 0.08 16.00 -9.83
C GLU A 233 0.25 16.02 -8.30
N GLY A 234 0.02 14.90 -7.64
CA GLY A 234 0.11 14.78 -6.19
C GLY A 234 1.53 15.00 -5.65
N LEU A 235 2.55 14.50 -6.34
CA LEU A 235 3.94 14.75 -5.98
C LEU A 235 4.31 16.22 -6.08
N LYS A 236 3.84 16.92 -7.12
CA LYS A 236 4.02 18.38 -7.24
C LYS A 236 3.30 19.13 -6.12
N ALA A 237 2.05 18.76 -5.81
CA ALA A 237 1.27 19.38 -4.75
C ALA A 237 1.92 19.18 -3.35
N SER A 238 2.66 18.10 -3.14
CA SER A 238 3.40 17.85 -1.91
C SER A 238 4.68 18.69 -1.76
N GLY A 239 5.18 19.27 -2.87
CA GLY A 239 6.46 19.98 -2.93
C GLY A 239 7.69 19.07 -2.93
N ILE A 240 7.54 17.75 -3.08
CA ILE A 240 8.67 16.81 -3.18
C ILE A 240 9.19 16.71 -4.62
N LEU A 241 8.34 17.08 -5.58
CA LEU A 241 8.65 17.22 -6.99
C LEU A 241 8.37 18.65 -7.43
N ASP A 242 9.29 19.26 -8.16
CA ASP A 242 9.18 20.60 -8.73
C ASP A 242 8.22 20.61 -9.92
#